data_2f5f8bb207b33eff561d59d23c456827
#
_entry.id   2f5f8bb207b33eff561d59d23c456827
#
_cell.length_a   1.000
_cell.length_b   1.000
_cell.length_c   1.000
_cell.angle_alpha   90.00
_cell.angle_beta   90.00
_cell.angle_gamma   90.00
#
_symmetry.space_group_name_H-M   'P 1'
#
loop_
_entity.id
_entity.type
_entity.pdbx_description
1 polymer ?
#
loop_
_entity_poly.entity_id
_entity_poly.type
_entity_poly.pdbx_seq_one_letter_code
_entity_poly.pdbx_strand_id
1 'polypeptide(L)'
;MEYESVRLFIERAIQANSQFTLTSENAPSVAQICERLDGIPLAIELAAARVKLFTPQQIAERLGDRLKLLTGGSRTALPRQQTLRALIDWSYLTLNETEQSVLCRLAVFSGGWTFEAAEAVAGEMEVMDGLSGLVNKSMVHVEEQEGQSRYRYLETIRQYAMEKLLESGDAIDARDRHLAHFLDLSRRAERHFRTPQRLAWMNQLEAEHDNIRAALSWALESDPESALRMVVLLSLFWQSHNYLTEGCNWCQSAISRAEGSSLDRDKIDPTRAQAYTALAMLSVNRGDHQSGQTAARKSVAIARRIDDKLTLVRALNSLGFTSAFLGDITLAFDSLHESEDICRKVGYREELAEVLQALVYVTMEVHGSQAAEQLQAYMQESLALSQRSVDPEAAVRTEGLLARLAFFQGDLAEARKHADLMLDRHREMGDQLAVTDHQSMMAHSARQLGNFEEALALYRETIQEWQEIGHRGAVAHQLECFAFIARAKEEGERAAKLMSAAEALREASSSPRTPQERIEYDTELDSLRAGMDEKAFTSLWAEGHSMNMEQAIEYALTENTS
;
A
#
# COMPACT_ATOMS: atom_id res chain seq x y z
N MET A 1 -22.37 -7.24 9.90
CA MET A 1 -22.43 -8.71 9.74
C MET A 1 -21.98 -9.31 11.06
N GLU A 2 -22.87 -9.96 11.81
CA GLU A 2 -22.48 -10.66 13.05
C GLU A 2 -21.76 -11.94 12.65
N TYR A 3 -20.45 -11.97 12.83
CA TYR A 3 -19.66 -13.19 12.60
C TYR A 3 -19.97 -14.21 13.71
N GLU A 4 -20.48 -15.37 13.36
CA GLU A 4 -20.82 -16.46 14.33
C GLU A 4 -19.63 -16.82 15.22
N SER A 5 -18.42 -16.80 14.68
CA SER A 5 -17.17 -17.05 15.42
C SER A 5 -16.91 -16.02 16.52
N VAL A 6 -17.18 -14.74 16.25
CA VAL A 6 -17.04 -13.65 17.25
C VAL A 6 -18.11 -13.81 18.33
N ARG A 7 -19.35 -14.14 17.94
CA ARG A 7 -20.44 -14.40 18.88
C ARG A 7 -20.11 -15.58 19.81
N LEU A 8 -19.62 -16.68 19.24
CA LEU A 8 -19.18 -17.83 20.02
C LEU A 8 -18.07 -17.45 21.01
N PHE A 9 -17.06 -16.68 20.57
CA PHE A 9 -16.00 -16.21 21.48
C PHE A 9 -16.57 -15.41 22.65
N ILE A 10 -17.46 -14.45 22.38
CA ILE A 10 -18.06 -13.59 23.41
C ILE A 10 -18.86 -14.43 24.41
N GLU A 11 -19.72 -15.34 23.93
CA GLU A 11 -20.53 -16.22 24.79
C GLU A 11 -19.64 -17.06 25.73
N ARG A 12 -18.59 -17.67 25.20
CA ARG A 12 -17.64 -18.48 25.98
C ARG A 12 -16.75 -17.64 26.91
N ALA A 13 -16.36 -16.43 26.47
CA ALA A 13 -15.60 -15.50 27.30
C ALA A 13 -16.40 -15.04 28.53
N ILE A 14 -17.69 -14.73 28.36
CA ILE A 14 -18.60 -14.38 29.47
C ILE A 14 -18.80 -15.58 30.43
N GLN A 15 -18.96 -16.79 29.89
CA GLN A 15 -19.03 -18.02 30.74
C GLN A 15 -17.75 -18.22 31.53
N ALA A 16 -16.59 -17.95 30.96
CA ALA A 16 -15.31 -18.08 31.65
C ALA A 16 -15.06 -16.94 32.65
N ASN A 17 -15.45 -15.72 32.32
CA ASN A 17 -15.29 -14.53 33.16
C ASN A 17 -16.53 -13.65 33.01
N SER A 18 -17.40 -13.64 34.02
CA SER A 18 -18.65 -12.88 34.02
C SER A 18 -18.48 -11.36 33.93
N GLN A 19 -17.26 -10.83 34.15
CA GLN A 19 -16.92 -9.43 34.00
C GLN A 19 -16.47 -9.07 32.58
N PHE A 20 -16.33 -10.06 31.68
CA PHE A 20 -15.92 -9.81 30.30
C PHE A 20 -17.02 -9.07 29.54
N THR A 21 -16.66 -7.96 28.91
CA THR A 21 -17.52 -7.21 28.00
C THR A 21 -16.75 -6.91 26.72
N LEU A 22 -17.44 -6.97 25.59
CA LEU A 22 -16.87 -6.49 24.32
C LEU A 22 -16.90 -4.96 24.31
N THR A 23 -15.75 -4.34 24.04
CA THR A 23 -15.58 -2.88 23.95
C THR A 23 -14.97 -2.52 22.61
N SER A 24 -15.05 -1.25 22.21
CA SER A 24 -14.36 -0.75 21.01
C SER A 24 -12.85 -0.96 21.05
N GLU A 25 -12.25 -1.00 22.24
CA GLU A 25 -10.82 -1.21 22.44
C GLU A 25 -10.40 -2.68 22.24
N ASN A 26 -11.22 -3.65 22.70
CA ASN A 26 -10.86 -5.06 22.61
C ASN A 26 -11.48 -5.80 21.41
N ALA A 27 -12.47 -5.21 20.72
CA ALA A 27 -13.13 -5.81 19.58
C ALA A 27 -12.18 -6.18 18.42
N PRO A 28 -11.19 -5.35 18.04
CA PRO A 28 -10.22 -5.73 17.01
C PRO A 28 -9.42 -6.97 17.40
N SER A 29 -9.01 -7.09 18.66
CA SER A 29 -8.27 -8.23 19.15
C SER A 29 -9.13 -9.50 19.17
N VAL A 30 -10.41 -9.41 19.50
CA VAL A 30 -11.35 -10.55 19.46
C VAL A 30 -11.56 -11.01 18.00
N ALA A 31 -11.75 -10.08 17.06
CA ALA A 31 -11.84 -10.40 15.63
C ALA A 31 -10.57 -11.11 15.14
N GLN A 32 -9.40 -10.58 15.46
CA GLN A 32 -8.11 -11.18 15.12
C GLN A 32 -7.90 -12.58 15.73
N ILE A 33 -8.37 -12.81 16.96
CA ILE A 33 -8.35 -14.15 17.58
C ILE A 33 -9.20 -15.12 16.74
N CYS A 34 -10.44 -14.74 16.41
CA CYS A 34 -11.34 -15.60 15.64
C CYS A 34 -10.81 -15.89 14.23
N GLU A 35 -10.24 -14.89 13.57
CA GLU A 35 -9.58 -15.04 12.27
C GLU A 35 -8.39 -15.99 12.36
N ARG A 36 -7.47 -15.77 13.29
CA ARG A 36 -6.28 -16.63 13.48
C ARG A 36 -6.61 -18.06 13.88
N LEU A 37 -7.80 -18.30 14.40
CA LEU A 37 -8.31 -19.63 14.75
C LEU A 37 -9.20 -20.21 13.62
N ASP A 38 -9.25 -19.54 12.45
CA ASP A 38 -10.00 -19.98 11.26
C ASP A 38 -11.50 -20.23 11.52
N GLY A 39 -12.05 -19.58 12.53
CA GLY A 39 -13.43 -19.79 12.92
C GLY A 39 -13.72 -21.18 13.52
N ILE A 40 -12.69 -21.99 13.82
CA ILE A 40 -12.85 -23.37 14.36
C ILE A 40 -13.49 -23.31 15.75
N PRO A 41 -14.71 -23.85 15.96
CA PRO A 41 -15.43 -23.68 17.21
C PRO A 41 -14.65 -24.13 18.44
N LEU A 42 -14.05 -25.31 18.41
CA LEU A 42 -13.25 -25.84 19.52
C LEU A 42 -12.04 -24.94 19.86
N ALA A 43 -11.37 -24.41 18.84
CA ALA A 43 -10.22 -23.53 19.04
C ALA A 43 -10.66 -22.18 19.65
N ILE A 44 -11.79 -21.64 19.20
CA ILE A 44 -12.40 -20.42 19.74
C ILE A 44 -12.81 -20.60 21.20
N GLU A 45 -13.44 -21.72 21.54
CA GLU A 45 -13.82 -22.04 22.93
C GLU A 45 -12.60 -22.10 23.85
N LEU A 46 -11.53 -22.78 23.42
CA LEU A 46 -10.29 -22.89 24.17
C LEU A 46 -9.59 -21.54 24.34
N ALA A 47 -9.61 -20.69 23.33
CA ALA A 47 -9.07 -19.33 23.42
C ALA A 47 -9.90 -18.43 24.34
N ALA A 48 -11.24 -18.48 24.23
CA ALA A 48 -12.15 -17.72 25.07
C ALA A 48 -12.02 -18.06 26.55
N ALA A 49 -11.76 -19.33 26.90
CA ALA A 49 -11.52 -19.74 28.28
C ALA A 49 -10.30 -19.05 28.93
N ARG A 50 -9.36 -18.52 28.13
CA ARG A 50 -8.13 -17.84 28.59
C ARG A 50 -8.35 -16.40 29.02
N VAL A 51 -9.52 -15.80 28.80
CA VAL A 51 -9.84 -14.44 29.28
C VAL A 51 -9.83 -14.31 30.80
N LYS A 52 -9.81 -15.44 31.53
CA LYS A 52 -9.55 -15.47 32.99
C LYS A 52 -8.14 -15.00 33.36
N LEU A 53 -7.16 -15.22 32.50
CA LEU A 53 -5.74 -15.03 32.77
C LEU A 53 -5.11 -13.93 31.89
N PHE A 54 -5.68 -13.66 30.71
CA PHE A 54 -5.11 -12.77 29.70
C PHE A 54 -6.19 -11.87 29.11
N THR A 55 -5.81 -10.65 28.75
CA THR A 55 -6.67 -9.79 27.95
C THR A 55 -6.79 -10.33 26.51
N PRO A 56 -7.85 -10.01 25.75
CA PRO A 56 -7.96 -10.40 24.34
C PRO A 56 -6.74 -10.02 23.53
N GLN A 57 -6.15 -8.84 23.75
CA GLN A 57 -4.92 -8.42 23.08
C GLN A 57 -3.74 -9.35 23.40
N GLN A 58 -3.54 -9.70 24.67
CA GLN A 58 -2.49 -10.64 25.07
C GLN A 58 -2.71 -12.05 24.50
N ILE A 59 -3.96 -12.48 24.35
CA ILE A 59 -4.30 -13.75 23.69
C ILE A 59 -3.94 -13.66 22.21
N ALA A 60 -4.31 -12.60 21.51
CA ALA A 60 -3.98 -12.39 20.11
C ALA A 60 -2.46 -12.40 19.87
N GLU A 61 -1.68 -11.71 20.69
CA GLU A 61 -0.22 -11.69 20.62
C GLU A 61 0.40 -13.09 20.80
N ARG A 62 -0.12 -13.88 21.73
CA ARG A 62 0.38 -15.23 22.05
C ARG A 62 -0.09 -16.34 21.13
N LEU A 63 -1.06 -16.07 20.27
CA LEU A 63 -1.52 -17.04 19.28
C LEU A 63 -0.48 -17.41 18.20
N GLY A 64 0.72 -16.78 18.23
CA GLY A 64 1.88 -17.26 17.48
C GLY A 64 2.33 -18.68 17.86
N ASP A 65 2.04 -19.12 19.10
CA ASP A 65 2.24 -20.49 19.58
C ASP A 65 0.90 -21.12 20.00
N ARG A 66 -0.04 -21.14 19.06
CA ARG A 66 -1.45 -21.55 19.27
C ARG A 66 -1.59 -22.92 19.92
N LEU A 67 -0.79 -23.88 19.46
CA LEU A 67 -0.91 -25.26 19.92
C LEU A 67 -0.59 -25.39 21.42
N LYS A 68 0.38 -24.62 21.91
CA LYS A 68 0.72 -24.62 23.35
C LYS A 68 -0.30 -23.84 24.18
N LEU A 69 -0.83 -22.74 23.67
CA LEU A 69 -1.83 -21.95 24.39
C LEU A 69 -3.14 -22.73 24.61
N LEU A 70 -3.54 -23.53 23.62
CA LEU A 70 -4.80 -24.25 23.60
C LEU A 70 -4.73 -25.67 24.24
N THR A 71 -3.63 -26.00 24.91
CA THR A 71 -3.55 -27.23 25.71
C THR A 71 -4.41 -27.12 26.97
N GLY A 72 -5.48 -27.83 27.07
CA GLY A 72 -6.36 -27.80 28.25
C GLY A 72 -7.83 -28.00 27.95
N GLY A 73 -8.11 -28.75 26.90
CA GLY A 73 -9.47 -29.18 26.57
C GLY A 73 -10.10 -30.06 27.67
N SER A 74 -11.36 -30.42 27.50
CA SER A 74 -12.13 -31.21 28.47
C SER A 74 -11.42 -32.52 28.84
N ARG A 75 -11.22 -32.76 30.12
CA ARG A 75 -10.62 -34.01 30.65
C ARG A 75 -11.46 -35.27 30.40
N THR A 76 -12.70 -35.11 29.96
CA THR A 76 -13.64 -36.23 29.69
C THR A 76 -13.65 -36.65 28.22
N ALA A 77 -12.98 -35.91 27.33
CA ALA A 77 -12.87 -36.28 25.92
C ALA A 77 -11.91 -37.47 25.73
N LEU A 78 -12.12 -38.23 24.64
CA LEU A 78 -11.20 -39.32 24.25
C LEU A 78 -9.78 -38.73 24.05
N PRO A 79 -8.69 -39.52 24.28
CA PRO A 79 -7.31 -39.04 24.20
C PRO A 79 -7.00 -38.25 22.93
N ARG A 80 -7.54 -38.64 21.78
CA ARG A 80 -7.41 -37.95 20.47
C ARG A 80 -8.13 -36.60 20.41
N GLN A 81 -9.04 -36.32 21.35
CA GLN A 81 -9.82 -35.09 21.43
C GLN A 81 -9.40 -34.18 22.59
N GLN A 82 -8.43 -34.63 23.41
CA GLN A 82 -8.02 -33.86 24.60
C GLN A 82 -7.36 -32.56 24.28
N THR A 83 -6.69 -32.43 23.12
CA THR A 83 -6.08 -31.20 22.63
C THR A 83 -6.21 -31.09 21.12
N LEU A 84 -6.27 -29.90 20.61
CA LEU A 84 -6.25 -29.65 19.15
C LEU A 84 -5.01 -30.28 18.50
N ARG A 85 -3.88 -30.23 19.20
CA ARG A 85 -2.63 -30.86 18.75
C ARG A 85 -2.77 -32.38 18.62
N ALA A 86 -3.34 -33.04 19.60
CA ALA A 86 -3.52 -34.48 19.55
C ALA A 86 -4.43 -34.93 18.39
N LEU A 87 -5.44 -34.11 18.05
CA LEU A 87 -6.30 -34.37 16.91
C LEU A 87 -5.54 -34.27 15.59
N ILE A 88 -4.70 -33.23 15.42
CA ILE A 88 -3.87 -33.05 14.23
C ILE A 88 -2.79 -34.15 14.16
N ASP A 89 -2.12 -34.49 15.28
CA ASP A 89 -1.17 -35.59 15.35
C ASP A 89 -1.80 -36.90 14.87
N TRP A 90 -3.00 -37.20 15.36
CA TRP A 90 -3.72 -38.41 14.93
C TRP A 90 -4.05 -38.39 13.43
N SER A 91 -4.48 -37.26 12.90
CA SER A 91 -4.75 -37.09 11.45
C SER A 91 -3.47 -37.29 10.64
N TYR A 92 -2.36 -36.68 11.05
CA TYR A 92 -1.05 -36.81 10.43
C TYR A 92 -0.55 -38.25 10.36
N LEU A 93 -0.71 -39.03 11.45
CA LEU A 93 -0.32 -40.43 11.51
C LEU A 93 -1.13 -41.34 10.55
N THR A 94 -2.27 -40.90 10.05
CA THR A 94 -3.06 -41.64 9.03
C THR A 94 -2.63 -41.32 7.59
N LEU A 95 -1.74 -40.34 7.41
CA LEU A 95 -1.20 -40.00 6.11
C LEU A 95 -0.10 -40.99 5.70
N ASN A 96 -0.03 -41.30 4.41
CA ASN A 96 1.12 -42.01 3.85
C ASN A 96 2.33 -41.07 3.72
N GLU A 97 3.50 -41.60 3.39
CA GLU A 97 4.76 -40.84 3.31
C GLU A 97 4.69 -39.70 2.27
N THR A 98 4.07 -39.90 1.11
CA THR A 98 3.88 -38.87 0.09
C THR A 98 2.99 -37.74 0.61
N GLU A 99 1.83 -38.09 1.21
CA GLU A 99 0.91 -37.12 1.79
C GLU A 99 1.57 -36.30 2.91
N GLN A 100 2.34 -36.96 3.80
CA GLN A 100 3.09 -36.28 4.88
C GLN A 100 4.11 -35.30 4.31
N SER A 101 4.86 -35.71 3.32
CA SER A 101 5.89 -34.90 2.70
C SER A 101 5.28 -33.69 1.99
N VAL A 102 4.23 -33.88 1.19
CA VAL A 102 3.50 -32.81 0.52
C VAL A 102 2.89 -31.84 1.55
N LEU A 103 2.22 -32.38 2.60
CA LEU A 103 1.66 -31.55 3.69
C LEU A 103 2.74 -30.65 4.31
N CYS A 104 3.90 -31.22 4.65
CA CYS A 104 4.97 -30.47 5.29
C CYS A 104 5.55 -29.40 4.37
N ARG A 105 5.90 -29.74 3.12
CA ARG A 105 6.52 -28.80 2.20
C ARG A 105 5.61 -27.64 1.83
N LEU A 106 4.32 -27.87 1.67
CA LEU A 106 3.36 -26.82 1.34
C LEU A 106 3.02 -25.90 2.55
N ALA A 107 3.52 -26.21 3.75
CA ALA A 107 3.33 -25.35 4.92
C ALA A 107 4.03 -23.97 4.82
N VAL A 108 4.94 -23.79 3.86
CA VAL A 108 5.60 -22.50 3.58
C VAL A 108 4.65 -21.47 2.99
N PHE A 109 3.53 -21.90 2.40
CA PHE A 109 2.54 -20.97 1.86
C PHE A 109 1.80 -20.22 2.96
N SER A 110 1.49 -18.95 2.68
CA SER A 110 0.64 -18.07 3.48
C SER A 110 -0.64 -17.74 2.70
N GLY A 111 -1.81 -17.92 3.32
CA GLY A 111 -3.09 -17.72 2.63
C GLY A 111 -3.53 -18.97 1.87
N GLY A 112 -3.27 -19.06 0.62
CA GLY A 112 -3.59 -20.22 -0.23
C GLY A 112 -2.60 -20.36 -1.36
N TRP A 113 -2.77 -21.39 -2.21
CA TRP A 113 -1.88 -21.62 -3.36
C TRP A 113 -2.62 -22.29 -4.51
N THR A 114 -2.08 -22.20 -5.71
CA THR A 114 -2.53 -22.92 -6.91
C THR A 114 -1.84 -24.28 -7.02
N PHE A 115 -2.36 -25.15 -7.87
CA PHE A 115 -1.73 -26.45 -8.14
C PHE A 115 -0.32 -26.27 -8.70
N GLU A 116 -0.13 -25.32 -9.62
CA GLU A 116 1.19 -24.99 -10.20
C GLU A 116 2.20 -24.56 -9.12
N ALA A 117 1.77 -23.73 -8.17
CA ALA A 117 2.63 -23.32 -7.07
C ALA A 117 2.99 -24.49 -6.16
N ALA A 118 2.04 -25.40 -5.90
CA ALA A 118 2.30 -26.62 -5.13
C ALA A 118 3.35 -27.51 -5.80
N GLU A 119 3.27 -27.73 -7.12
CA GLU A 119 4.27 -28.49 -7.88
C GLU A 119 5.65 -27.83 -7.80
N ALA A 120 5.72 -26.51 -7.95
CA ALA A 120 6.98 -25.77 -7.87
C ALA A 120 7.67 -25.94 -6.50
N VAL A 121 6.92 -25.94 -5.42
CA VAL A 121 7.45 -26.01 -4.04
C VAL A 121 7.71 -27.46 -3.59
N ALA A 122 6.81 -28.38 -3.90
CA ALA A 122 6.97 -29.78 -3.51
C ALA A 122 8.09 -30.49 -4.30
N GLY A 123 8.40 -30.03 -5.52
CA GLY A 123 9.47 -30.60 -6.35
C GLY A 123 9.06 -31.86 -7.08
N GLU A 124 9.96 -32.88 -7.15
CA GLU A 124 9.75 -34.11 -7.93
C GLU A 124 8.75 -35.10 -7.30
N MET A 125 7.90 -34.66 -6.37
CA MET A 125 6.92 -35.51 -5.72
C MET A 125 5.65 -35.70 -6.55
N GLU A 126 4.90 -36.75 -6.29
CA GLU A 126 3.55 -36.98 -6.82
C GLU A 126 2.55 -36.03 -6.13
N VAL A 127 2.61 -34.74 -6.48
CA VAL A 127 1.83 -33.67 -5.83
C VAL A 127 0.34 -33.88 -6.00
N MET A 128 -0.11 -34.35 -7.16
CA MET A 128 -1.52 -34.57 -7.45
C MET A 128 -2.12 -35.63 -6.50
N ASP A 129 -1.45 -36.76 -6.35
CA ASP A 129 -1.93 -37.82 -5.46
C ASP A 129 -1.84 -37.41 -4.00
N GLY A 130 -0.75 -36.74 -3.60
CA GLY A 130 -0.59 -36.20 -2.25
C GLY A 130 -1.68 -35.18 -1.89
N LEU A 131 -1.95 -34.19 -2.74
CA LEU A 131 -2.99 -33.20 -2.51
C LEU A 131 -4.38 -33.82 -2.52
N SER A 132 -4.67 -34.74 -3.46
CA SER A 132 -5.96 -35.46 -3.50
C SER A 132 -6.21 -36.22 -2.19
N GLY A 133 -5.18 -36.91 -1.67
CA GLY A 133 -5.25 -37.60 -0.37
C GLY A 133 -5.49 -36.66 0.80
N LEU A 134 -4.80 -35.51 0.82
CA LEU A 134 -4.94 -34.48 1.86
C LEU A 134 -6.34 -33.84 1.85
N VAL A 135 -6.88 -33.53 0.68
CA VAL A 135 -8.24 -33.00 0.51
C VAL A 135 -9.27 -34.02 1.02
N ASN A 136 -9.16 -35.29 0.60
CA ASN A 136 -10.04 -36.36 1.04
C ASN A 136 -10.03 -36.60 2.55
N LYS A 137 -8.90 -36.28 3.22
CA LYS A 137 -8.72 -36.38 4.68
C LYS A 137 -8.97 -35.06 5.41
N SER A 138 -9.51 -34.05 4.71
CA SER A 138 -9.83 -32.72 5.27
C SER A 138 -8.62 -31.99 5.91
N MET A 139 -7.41 -32.33 5.45
CA MET A 139 -6.17 -31.63 5.86
C MET A 139 -5.90 -30.41 4.98
N VAL A 140 -6.48 -30.34 3.78
CA VAL A 140 -6.42 -29.24 2.83
C VAL A 140 -7.84 -28.90 2.38
N HIS A 141 -8.17 -27.63 2.34
CA HIS A 141 -9.41 -27.12 1.74
C HIS A 141 -9.17 -26.71 0.31
N VAL A 142 -10.17 -26.93 -0.54
CA VAL A 142 -10.21 -26.50 -1.93
C VAL A 142 -11.37 -25.55 -2.10
N GLU A 143 -11.10 -24.41 -2.71
CA GLU A 143 -12.11 -23.44 -3.11
C GLU A 143 -11.95 -23.14 -4.60
N GLU A 144 -13.03 -22.90 -5.30
CA GLU A 144 -13.01 -22.41 -6.67
C GLU A 144 -13.02 -20.89 -6.65
N GLN A 145 -11.97 -20.29 -7.19
CA GLN A 145 -11.85 -18.84 -7.32
C GLN A 145 -11.56 -18.49 -8.76
N GLU A 146 -12.44 -17.72 -9.39
CA GLU A 146 -12.30 -17.28 -10.80
C GLU A 146 -12.07 -18.42 -11.81
N GLY A 147 -12.71 -19.58 -11.57
CA GLY A 147 -12.59 -20.76 -12.43
C GLY A 147 -11.28 -21.56 -12.24
N GLN A 148 -10.51 -21.27 -11.19
CA GLN A 148 -9.32 -22.02 -10.79
C GLN A 148 -9.49 -22.62 -9.41
N SER A 149 -8.93 -23.82 -9.20
CA SER A 149 -8.89 -24.45 -7.88
C SER A 149 -7.79 -23.83 -7.05
N ARG A 150 -8.15 -23.28 -5.90
CA ARG A 150 -7.22 -22.74 -4.92
C ARG A 150 -7.24 -23.59 -3.66
N TYR A 151 -6.06 -23.97 -3.19
CA TYR A 151 -5.86 -24.80 -2.02
C TYR A 151 -5.46 -23.96 -0.83
N ARG A 152 -5.89 -24.34 0.37
CA ARG A 152 -5.46 -23.67 1.61
C ARG A 152 -5.43 -24.61 2.79
N TYR A 153 -4.58 -24.29 3.75
CA TYR A 153 -4.63 -24.89 5.08
C TYR A 153 -5.54 -24.08 6.00
N LEU A 154 -6.15 -24.81 6.95
CA LEU A 154 -6.47 -24.16 8.22
C LEU A 154 -5.16 -23.79 8.91
N GLU A 155 -5.08 -22.59 9.49
CA GLU A 155 -3.84 -22.06 10.02
C GLU A 155 -3.22 -22.95 11.11
N THR A 156 -4.06 -23.64 11.90
CA THR A 156 -3.59 -24.61 12.89
C THR A 156 -2.90 -25.82 12.26
N ILE A 157 -3.39 -26.29 11.11
CA ILE A 157 -2.77 -27.38 10.35
C ILE A 157 -1.47 -26.88 9.72
N ARG A 158 -1.46 -25.67 9.16
CA ARG A 158 -0.25 -25.06 8.59
C ARG A 158 0.87 -24.95 9.61
N GLN A 159 0.58 -24.49 10.83
CA GLN A 159 1.59 -24.39 11.90
C GLN A 159 2.14 -25.75 12.29
N TYR A 160 1.27 -26.75 12.43
CA TYR A 160 1.69 -28.12 12.72
C TYR A 160 2.58 -28.68 11.60
N ALA A 161 2.16 -28.52 10.35
CA ALA A 161 2.92 -28.96 9.18
C ALA A 161 4.30 -28.24 9.08
N MET A 162 4.35 -26.95 9.45
CA MET A 162 5.61 -26.20 9.52
C MET A 162 6.54 -26.73 10.62
N GLU A 163 6.02 -27.11 11.80
CA GLU A 163 6.83 -27.78 12.83
C GLU A 163 7.44 -29.08 12.28
N LYS A 164 6.62 -29.89 11.59
CA LYS A 164 7.09 -31.15 10.97
C LYS A 164 8.11 -30.91 9.86
N LEU A 165 7.94 -29.87 9.05
CA LEU A 165 8.90 -29.46 8.03
C LEU A 165 10.24 -29.06 8.65
N LEU A 166 10.23 -28.35 9.78
CA LEU A 166 11.46 -28.01 10.51
C LEU A 166 12.15 -29.25 11.12
N GLU A 167 11.36 -30.20 11.64
CA GLU A 167 11.87 -31.47 12.17
C GLU A 167 12.52 -32.35 11.08
N SER A 168 12.00 -32.32 9.84
CA SER A 168 12.56 -33.10 8.72
C SER A 168 13.88 -32.55 8.18
N GLY A 169 14.17 -31.27 8.39
CA GLY A 169 15.34 -30.58 7.82
C GLY A 169 15.12 -30.03 6.42
N ASP A 170 13.95 -30.22 5.79
CA ASP A 170 13.64 -29.80 4.42
C ASP A 170 13.17 -28.33 4.33
N ALA A 171 13.10 -27.62 5.43
CA ALA A 171 12.52 -26.28 5.48
C ALA A 171 13.25 -25.26 4.62
N ILE A 172 14.57 -25.37 4.49
CA ILE A 172 15.37 -24.46 3.65
C ILE A 172 15.03 -24.69 2.17
N ASP A 173 15.06 -25.93 1.71
CA ASP A 173 14.74 -26.29 0.31
C ASP A 173 13.32 -25.86 -0.09
N ALA A 174 12.33 -26.12 0.77
CA ALA A 174 10.95 -25.72 0.52
C ALA A 174 10.77 -24.18 0.45
N ARG A 175 11.43 -23.42 1.34
CA ARG A 175 11.40 -21.97 1.32
C ARG A 175 12.15 -21.38 0.12
N ASP A 176 13.27 -21.98 -0.26
CA ASP A 176 14.03 -21.54 -1.45
C ASP A 176 13.22 -21.76 -2.73
N ARG A 177 12.54 -22.89 -2.86
CA ARG A 177 11.63 -23.16 -3.99
C ARG A 177 10.44 -22.21 -4.00
N HIS A 178 9.86 -21.92 -2.84
CA HIS A 178 8.80 -20.92 -2.68
C HIS A 178 9.27 -19.53 -3.13
N LEU A 179 10.44 -19.09 -2.66
CA LEU A 179 11.05 -17.82 -3.09
C LEU A 179 11.27 -17.80 -4.60
N ALA A 180 11.85 -18.85 -5.16
CA ALA A 180 12.11 -18.94 -6.60
C ALA A 180 10.83 -18.85 -7.43
N HIS A 181 9.74 -19.51 -7.00
CA HIS A 181 8.43 -19.45 -7.65
C HIS A 181 7.86 -18.03 -7.64
N PHE A 182 7.84 -17.35 -6.49
CA PHE A 182 7.27 -16.00 -6.38
C PHE A 182 8.14 -14.91 -6.98
N LEU A 183 9.47 -15.10 -7.03
CA LEU A 183 10.36 -14.24 -7.80
C LEU A 183 10.10 -14.39 -9.31
N ASP A 184 9.86 -15.60 -9.80
CA ASP A 184 9.51 -15.82 -11.22
C ASP A 184 8.12 -15.26 -11.54
N LEU A 185 7.13 -15.46 -10.66
CA LEU A 185 5.80 -14.85 -10.79
C LEU A 185 5.90 -13.33 -10.90
N SER A 186 6.66 -12.69 -10.01
CA SER A 186 6.90 -11.24 -10.03
C SER A 186 7.56 -10.78 -11.33
N ARG A 187 8.51 -11.55 -11.85
CA ARG A 187 9.18 -11.26 -13.13
C ARG A 187 8.25 -11.41 -14.33
N ARG A 188 7.37 -12.41 -14.33
CA ARG A 188 6.35 -12.58 -15.36
C ARG A 188 5.35 -11.43 -15.31
N ALA A 189 4.87 -11.06 -14.14
CA ALA A 189 3.92 -9.96 -13.94
C ALA A 189 4.47 -8.61 -14.41
N GLU A 190 5.71 -8.28 -14.08
CA GLU A 190 6.35 -7.01 -14.44
C GLU A 190 6.34 -6.76 -15.96
N ARG A 191 6.55 -7.81 -16.77
CA ARG A 191 6.50 -7.71 -18.24
C ARG A 191 5.13 -7.28 -18.78
N HIS A 192 4.09 -7.46 -18.00
CA HIS A 192 2.71 -7.16 -18.38
C HIS A 192 2.15 -5.88 -17.76
N PHE A 193 2.90 -5.21 -16.88
CA PHE A 193 2.42 -4.00 -16.21
C PHE A 193 2.13 -2.84 -17.17
N ARG A 194 2.73 -2.84 -18.35
CA ARG A 194 2.53 -1.84 -19.41
C ARG A 194 1.82 -2.43 -20.63
N THR A 195 0.97 -3.44 -20.43
CA THR A 195 0.21 -4.11 -21.50
C THR A 195 -1.27 -4.20 -21.14
N PRO A 196 -2.16 -4.52 -22.10
CA PRO A 196 -3.59 -4.71 -21.80
C PRO A 196 -3.90 -5.81 -20.77
N GLN A 197 -2.94 -6.72 -20.50
CA GLN A 197 -3.09 -7.75 -19.46
C GLN A 197 -2.78 -7.27 -18.05
N ARG A 198 -2.42 -6.00 -17.86
CA ARG A 198 -2.04 -5.43 -16.55
C ARG A 198 -3.00 -5.81 -15.43
N LEU A 199 -4.30 -5.55 -15.60
CA LEU A 199 -5.29 -5.79 -14.54
C LEU A 199 -5.31 -7.26 -14.10
N ALA A 200 -5.25 -8.19 -15.04
CA ALA A 200 -5.23 -9.63 -14.72
C ALA A 200 -4.00 -10.01 -13.89
N TRP A 201 -2.82 -9.47 -14.24
CA TRP A 201 -1.60 -9.73 -13.50
C TRP A 201 -1.56 -9.02 -12.13
N MET A 202 -2.13 -7.83 -12.02
CA MET A 202 -2.28 -7.13 -10.74
C MET A 202 -3.19 -7.92 -9.80
N ASN A 203 -4.33 -8.42 -10.27
CA ASN A 203 -5.24 -9.27 -9.49
C ASN A 203 -4.56 -10.59 -9.07
N GLN A 204 -3.74 -11.17 -9.96
CA GLN A 204 -2.99 -12.38 -9.61
C GLN A 204 -1.96 -12.12 -8.51
N LEU A 205 -1.23 -11.00 -8.55
CA LEU A 205 -0.29 -10.62 -7.49
C LEU A 205 -1.03 -10.35 -6.17
N GLU A 206 -2.19 -9.72 -6.24
CA GLU A 206 -3.04 -9.47 -5.07
C GLU A 206 -3.48 -10.78 -4.41
N ALA A 207 -3.95 -11.75 -5.20
CA ALA A 207 -4.32 -13.08 -4.71
C ALA A 207 -3.15 -13.82 -4.05
N GLU A 208 -1.91 -13.50 -4.43
CA GLU A 208 -0.68 -14.11 -3.91
C GLU A 208 0.08 -13.20 -2.93
N HIS A 209 -0.49 -12.07 -2.51
CA HIS A 209 0.22 -11.06 -1.75
C HIS A 209 0.83 -11.58 -0.44
N ASP A 210 0.10 -12.44 0.30
CA ASP A 210 0.63 -13.04 1.53
C ASP A 210 1.80 -14.01 1.26
N ASN A 211 1.76 -14.73 0.15
CA ASN A 211 2.87 -15.58 -0.28
C ASN A 211 4.08 -14.75 -0.71
N ILE A 212 3.85 -13.64 -1.40
CA ILE A 212 4.90 -12.67 -1.78
C ILE A 212 5.58 -12.09 -0.52
N ARG A 213 4.81 -11.72 0.50
CA ARG A 213 5.34 -11.27 1.81
C ARG A 213 6.20 -12.35 2.47
N ALA A 214 5.75 -13.60 2.46
CA ALA A 214 6.50 -14.73 3.01
C ALA A 214 7.80 -14.96 2.23
N ALA A 215 7.76 -14.91 0.90
CA ALA A 215 8.93 -15.02 0.03
C ALA A 215 9.95 -13.88 0.27
N LEU A 216 9.49 -12.62 0.36
CA LEU A 216 10.32 -11.47 0.67
C LEU A 216 10.98 -11.58 2.06
N SER A 217 10.21 -12.01 3.07
CA SER A 217 10.73 -12.21 4.42
C SER A 217 11.87 -13.24 4.41
N TRP A 218 11.68 -14.36 3.72
CA TRP A 218 12.73 -15.37 3.58
C TRP A 218 13.93 -14.86 2.77
N ALA A 219 13.71 -14.13 1.68
CA ALA A 219 14.77 -13.55 0.87
C ALA A 219 15.65 -12.58 1.68
N LEU A 220 15.09 -11.78 2.56
CA LEU A 220 15.85 -10.91 3.46
C LEU A 220 16.81 -11.69 4.39
N GLU A 221 16.44 -12.91 4.77
CA GLU A 221 17.25 -13.76 5.66
C GLU A 221 18.32 -14.54 4.87
N SER A 222 17.94 -15.12 3.73
CA SER A 222 18.74 -16.13 3.00
C SER A 222 19.40 -15.61 1.74
N ASP A 223 18.74 -14.69 0.98
CA ASP A 223 19.22 -14.22 -0.33
C ASP A 223 18.87 -12.73 -0.55
N PRO A 224 19.69 -11.80 0.01
CA PRO A 224 19.46 -10.36 -0.15
C PRO A 224 19.45 -9.87 -1.60
N GLU A 225 20.08 -10.56 -2.54
CA GLU A 225 20.04 -10.22 -3.96
C GLU A 225 18.64 -10.47 -4.54
N SER A 226 18.03 -11.61 -4.24
CA SER A 226 16.63 -11.90 -4.62
C SER A 226 15.66 -10.95 -3.95
N ALA A 227 15.89 -10.55 -2.69
CA ALA A 227 15.09 -9.51 -2.03
C ALA A 227 15.13 -8.18 -2.79
N LEU A 228 16.33 -7.70 -3.19
CA LEU A 228 16.47 -6.50 -4.02
C LEU A 228 15.71 -6.62 -5.35
N ARG A 229 15.81 -7.76 -6.03
CA ARG A 229 15.11 -8.00 -7.29
C ARG A 229 13.59 -7.96 -7.11
N MET A 230 13.08 -8.63 -6.08
CA MET A 230 11.64 -8.65 -5.83
C MET A 230 11.07 -7.26 -5.55
N VAL A 231 11.73 -6.43 -4.75
CA VAL A 231 11.22 -5.08 -4.46
C VAL A 231 11.19 -4.18 -5.70
N VAL A 232 12.13 -4.35 -6.62
CA VAL A 232 12.12 -3.65 -7.92
C VAL A 232 10.92 -4.11 -8.76
N LEU A 233 10.73 -5.42 -8.90
CA LEU A 233 9.68 -6.01 -9.74
C LEU A 233 8.26 -5.70 -9.22
N LEU A 234 8.10 -5.57 -7.89
CA LEU A 234 6.81 -5.34 -7.24
C LEU A 234 6.48 -3.86 -7.00
N SER A 235 7.39 -2.95 -7.30
CA SER A 235 7.22 -1.52 -6.98
C SER A 235 5.95 -0.91 -7.58
N LEU A 236 5.64 -1.25 -8.83
CA LEU A 236 4.43 -0.76 -9.51
C LEU A 236 3.15 -1.43 -8.97
N PHE A 237 3.22 -2.69 -8.54
CA PHE A 237 2.12 -3.37 -7.87
C PHE A 237 1.75 -2.64 -6.56
N TRP A 238 2.71 -2.35 -5.70
CA TRP A 238 2.46 -1.60 -4.47
C TRP A 238 1.93 -0.19 -4.72
N GLN A 239 2.42 0.47 -5.78
CA GLN A 239 1.90 1.78 -6.18
C GLN A 239 0.43 1.69 -6.57
N SER A 240 0.06 0.77 -7.45
CA SER A 240 -1.29 0.65 -8.01
C SER A 240 -2.34 0.23 -6.98
N HIS A 241 -1.95 -0.57 -5.97
CA HIS A 241 -2.83 -1.05 -4.89
C HIS A 241 -2.71 -0.22 -3.60
N ASN A 242 -2.06 0.95 -3.64
CA ASN A 242 -1.86 1.83 -2.49
C ASN A 242 -1.09 1.20 -1.31
N TYR A 243 -0.34 0.12 -1.53
CA TYR A 243 0.53 -0.48 -0.51
C TYR A 243 1.85 0.31 -0.33
N LEU A 244 1.78 1.64 -0.40
CA LEU A 244 2.96 2.53 -0.45
C LEU A 244 3.86 2.38 0.78
N THR A 245 3.28 2.34 1.98
CA THR A 245 4.04 2.19 3.23
C THR A 245 4.70 0.82 3.30
N GLU A 246 3.99 -0.24 2.93
CA GLU A 246 4.54 -1.59 2.88
C GLU A 246 5.69 -1.69 1.88
N GLY A 247 5.48 -1.20 0.66
CA GLY A 247 6.51 -1.18 -0.37
C GLY A 247 7.77 -0.40 0.03
N CYS A 248 7.62 0.78 0.67
CA CYS A 248 8.75 1.52 1.22
C CYS A 248 9.52 0.72 2.27
N ASN A 249 8.83 0.04 3.19
CA ASN A 249 9.45 -0.75 4.24
C ASN A 249 10.22 -1.95 3.65
N TRP A 250 9.64 -2.65 2.66
CA TRP A 250 10.33 -3.74 1.96
C TRP A 250 11.57 -3.23 1.20
N CYS A 251 11.46 -2.11 0.47
CA CYS A 251 12.61 -1.51 -0.23
C CYS A 251 13.72 -1.15 0.74
N GLN A 252 13.41 -0.47 1.86
CA GLN A 252 14.40 -0.08 2.87
C GLN A 252 15.08 -1.30 3.49
N SER A 253 14.30 -2.34 3.82
CA SER A 253 14.82 -3.57 4.41
C SER A 253 15.74 -4.32 3.44
N ALA A 254 15.34 -4.47 2.18
CA ALA A 254 16.13 -5.15 1.15
C ALA A 254 17.46 -4.40 0.87
N ILE A 255 17.40 -3.07 0.74
CA ILE A 255 18.59 -2.22 0.55
C ILE A 255 19.54 -2.35 1.74
N SER A 256 19.03 -2.19 2.97
CA SER A 256 19.84 -2.27 4.19
C SER A 256 20.48 -3.64 4.35
N ARG A 257 19.74 -4.71 4.04
CA ARG A 257 20.26 -6.07 4.14
C ARG A 257 21.36 -6.34 3.11
N ALA A 258 21.18 -5.87 1.88
CA ALA A 258 22.18 -6.00 0.82
C ALA A 258 23.46 -5.18 1.13
N GLU A 259 23.31 -3.97 1.68
CA GLU A 259 24.45 -3.13 2.07
C GLU A 259 25.25 -3.70 3.25
N GLY A 260 24.59 -4.41 4.16
CA GLY A 260 25.21 -5.09 5.31
C GLY A 260 25.77 -6.48 4.99
N SER A 261 25.55 -6.99 3.77
CA SER A 261 26.01 -8.31 3.34
C SER A 261 27.41 -8.27 2.72
N SER A 262 27.99 -9.47 2.53
CA SER A 262 29.28 -9.65 1.82
C SER A 262 29.13 -9.73 0.28
N LEU A 263 27.98 -9.34 -0.27
CA LEU A 263 27.73 -9.38 -1.71
C LEU A 263 28.68 -8.45 -2.46
N ASP A 264 29.09 -8.89 -3.64
CA ASP A 264 29.92 -8.10 -4.55
C ASP A 264 29.12 -6.86 -5.03
N ARG A 265 29.60 -5.68 -4.62
CA ARG A 265 28.93 -4.41 -4.92
C ARG A 265 28.75 -4.16 -6.41
N ASP A 266 29.72 -4.52 -7.22
CA ASP A 266 29.64 -4.29 -8.67
C ASP A 266 28.53 -5.13 -9.33
N LYS A 267 28.22 -6.30 -8.75
CA LYS A 267 27.10 -7.15 -9.22
C LYS A 267 25.74 -6.65 -8.77
N ILE A 268 25.63 -6.17 -7.54
CA ILE A 268 24.33 -5.76 -6.98
C ILE A 268 23.97 -4.29 -7.25
N ASP A 269 24.93 -3.45 -7.61
CA ASP A 269 24.72 -2.03 -7.80
C ASP A 269 23.65 -1.68 -8.84
N PRO A 270 23.51 -2.38 -9.98
CA PRO A 270 22.40 -2.12 -10.89
C PRO A 270 21.04 -2.30 -10.21
N THR A 271 20.82 -3.45 -9.56
CA THR A 271 19.55 -3.74 -8.85
C THR A 271 19.37 -2.83 -7.64
N ARG A 272 20.45 -2.46 -6.94
CA ARG A 272 20.39 -1.53 -5.81
C ARG A 272 20.01 -0.12 -6.24
N ALA A 273 20.53 0.36 -7.38
CA ALA A 273 20.10 1.64 -7.94
C ALA A 273 18.62 1.63 -8.29
N GLN A 274 18.13 0.56 -8.93
CA GLN A 274 16.72 0.37 -9.24
C GLN A 274 15.86 0.29 -7.96
N ALA A 275 16.32 -0.38 -6.90
CA ALA A 275 15.60 -0.45 -5.62
C ALA A 275 15.51 0.93 -4.94
N TYR A 276 16.57 1.77 -5.04
CA TYR A 276 16.50 3.16 -4.58
C TYR A 276 15.54 4.00 -5.44
N THR A 277 15.46 3.77 -6.76
CA THR A 277 14.47 4.43 -7.63
C THR A 277 13.05 4.02 -7.23
N ALA A 278 12.80 2.71 -6.98
CA ALA A 278 11.52 2.22 -6.51
C ALA A 278 11.12 2.86 -5.16
N LEU A 279 12.07 2.92 -4.21
CA LEU A 279 11.86 3.58 -2.92
C LEU A 279 11.54 5.07 -3.09
N ALA A 280 12.25 5.76 -3.99
CA ALA A 280 11.98 7.17 -4.27
C ALA A 280 10.57 7.38 -4.81
N MET A 281 10.15 6.60 -5.79
CA MET A 281 8.82 6.66 -6.39
C MET A 281 7.71 6.38 -5.36
N LEU A 282 7.83 5.31 -4.56
CA LEU A 282 6.85 4.97 -3.53
C LEU A 282 6.77 6.05 -2.44
N SER A 283 7.91 6.62 -2.06
CA SER A 283 7.97 7.72 -1.08
C SER A 283 7.30 8.99 -1.60
N VAL A 284 7.50 9.33 -2.88
CA VAL A 284 6.81 10.46 -3.56
C VAL A 284 5.30 10.27 -3.48
N ASN A 285 4.80 9.11 -3.91
CA ASN A 285 3.36 8.82 -3.94
C ASN A 285 2.74 8.78 -2.52
N ARG A 286 3.56 8.53 -1.49
CA ARG A 286 3.15 8.63 -0.08
C ARG A 286 3.24 10.07 0.46
N GLY A 287 3.76 11.02 -0.31
CA GLY A 287 3.99 12.40 0.13
C GLY A 287 5.24 12.60 1.01
N ASP A 288 6.09 11.60 1.15
CA ASP A 288 7.37 11.69 1.88
C ASP A 288 8.49 12.13 0.94
N HIS A 289 8.43 13.38 0.53
CA HIS A 289 9.35 13.95 -0.47
C HIS A 289 10.80 13.98 0.03
N GLN A 290 11.04 14.11 1.34
CA GLN A 290 12.39 14.12 1.91
C GLN A 290 13.08 12.75 1.78
N SER A 291 12.38 11.67 2.14
CA SER A 291 12.89 10.32 1.95
C SER A 291 13.03 9.97 0.47
N GLY A 292 12.06 10.41 -0.36
CA GLY A 292 12.10 10.24 -1.81
C GLY A 292 13.32 10.91 -2.44
N GLN A 293 13.61 12.17 -2.10
CA GLN A 293 14.78 12.89 -2.58
C GLN A 293 16.09 12.19 -2.17
N THR A 294 16.16 11.75 -0.92
CA THR A 294 17.34 11.04 -0.40
C THR A 294 17.60 9.75 -1.17
N ALA A 295 16.57 8.96 -1.42
CA ALA A 295 16.66 7.72 -2.20
C ALA A 295 17.04 8.02 -3.67
N ALA A 296 16.39 9.00 -4.30
CA ALA A 296 16.68 9.41 -5.68
C ALA A 296 18.15 9.84 -5.86
N ARG A 297 18.70 10.66 -4.93
CA ARG A 297 20.12 11.07 -4.95
C ARG A 297 21.06 9.86 -4.89
N LYS A 298 20.76 8.87 -4.05
CA LYS A 298 21.56 7.63 -3.96
C LYS A 298 21.48 6.83 -5.25
N SER A 299 20.30 6.69 -5.84
CA SER A 299 20.12 6.03 -7.13
C SER A 299 20.90 6.72 -8.24
N VAL A 300 20.78 8.05 -8.38
CA VAL A 300 21.53 8.86 -9.34
C VAL A 300 23.03 8.65 -9.21
N ALA A 301 23.56 8.67 -7.98
CA ALA A 301 25.00 8.48 -7.73
C ALA A 301 25.48 7.09 -8.18
N ILE A 302 24.71 6.04 -7.91
CA ILE A 302 25.07 4.67 -8.32
C ILE A 302 24.94 4.54 -9.85
N ALA A 303 23.80 4.94 -10.42
CA ALA A 303 23.52 4.82 -11.85
C ALA A 303 24.55 5.57 -12.73
N ARG A 304 25.00 6.74 -12.29
CA ARG A 304 26.11 7.48 -12.96
C ARG A 304 27.42 6.70 -12.89
N ARG A 305 27.75 6.10 -11.75
CA ARG A 305 29.01 5.35 -11.57
C ARG A 305 29.08 4.10 -12.44
N ILE A 306 27.93 3.39 -12.62
CA ILE A 306 27.86 2.17 -13.42
C ILE A 306 27.46 2.40 -14.90
N ASP A 307 27.23 3.68 -15.28
CA ASP A 307 26.76 4.12 -16.60
C ASP A 307 25.39 3.52 -17.04
N ASP A 308 24.51 3.23 -16.08
CA ASP A 308 23.14 2.77 -16.36
C ASP A 308 22.24 3.98 -16.68
N LYS A 309 22.12 4.28 -17.97
CA LYS A 309 21.35 5.44 -18.46
C LYS A 309 19.87 5.34 -18.16
N LEU A 310 19.28 4.14 -18.23
CA LEU A 310 17.84 3.94 -18.00
C LEU A 310 17.47 4.21 -16.53
N THR A 311 18.21 3.58 -15.61
CA THR A 311 18.02 3.84 -14.18
C THR A 311 18.32 5.29 -13.83
N LEU A 312 19.34 5.91 -14.46
CA LEU A 312 19.67 7.31 -14.24
C LEU A 312 18.50 8.23 -14.62
N VAL A 313 17.89 8.03 -15.78
CA VAL A 313 16.71 8.80 -16.24
C VAL A 313 15.58 8.72 -15.23
N ARG A 314 15.22 7.52 -14.81
CA ARG A 314 14.13 7.30 -13.83
C ARG A 314 14.43 7.91 -12.45
N ALA A 315 15.69 7.81 -12.02
CA ALA A 315 16.13 8.41 -10.76
C ALA A 315 16.16 9.94 -10.81
N LEU A 316 16.60 10.54 -11.93
CA LEU A 316 16.58 11.99 -12.15
C LEU A 316 15.14 12.52 -12.21
N ASN A 317 14.22 11.77 -12.81
CA ASN A 317 12.81 12.12 -12.84
C ASN A 317 12.22 12.20 -11.41
N SER A 318 12.47 11.17 -10.60
CA SER A 318 12.07 11.16 -9.18
C SER A 318 12.76 12.28 -8.38
N LEU A 319 14.04 12.58 -8.66
CA LEU A 319 14.78 13.64 -7.99
C LEU A 319 14.20 15.02 -8.34
N GLY A 320 13.89 15.24 -9.61
CA GLY A 320 13.27 16.49 -10.07
C GLY A 320 11.92 16.73 -9.39
N PHE A 321 11.08 15.71 -9.39
CA PHE A 321 9.75 15.79 -8.79
C PHE A 321 9.82 16.08 -7.28
N THR A 322 10.60 15.30 -6.52
CA THR A 322 10.75 15.51 -5.06
C THR A 322 11.35 16.87 -4.73
N SER A 323 12.32 17.35 -5.54
CA SER A 323 12.96 18.64 -5.32
C SER A 323 12.00 19.81 -5.50
N ALA A 324 11.08 19.71 -6.47
CA ALA A 324 10.04 20.73 -6.68
C ALA A 324 9.13 20.87 -5.45
N PHE A 325 8.66 19.73 -4.90
CA PHE A 325 7.82 19.74 -3.69
C PHE A 325 8.56 20.21 -2.44
N LEU A 326 9.89 20.05 -2.37
CA LEU A 326 10.70 20.56 -1.27
C LEU A 326 11.16 22.02 -1.49
N GLY A 327 10.74 22.68 -2.60
CA GLY A 327 11.05 24.06 -2.93
C GLY A 327 12.44 24.28 -3.55
N ASP A 328 13.21 23.21 -3.84
CA ASP A 328 14.48 23.31 -4.56
C ASP A 328 14.24 23.30 -6.07
N ILE A 329 13.70 24.43 -6.58
CA ILE A 329 13.25 24.58 -7.95
C ILE A 329 14.39 24.43 -8.96
N THR A 330 15.58 24.92 -8.62
CA THR A 330 16.76 24.81 -9.49
C THR A 330 17.13 23.34 -9.70
N LEU A 331 17.27 22.58 -8.61
CA LEU A 331 17.58 21.16 -8.70
C LEU A 331 16.48 20.38 -9.43
N ALA A 332 15.21 20.77 -9.24
CA ALA A 332 14.08 20.14 -9.91
C ALA A 332 14.22 20.22 -11.44
N PHE A 333 14.38 21.43 -11.99
CA PHE A 333 14.52 21.63 -13.43
C PHE A 333 15.83 21.08 -13.98
N ASP A 334 16.97 21.26 -13.30
CA ASP A 334 18.26 20.69 -13.72
C ASP A 334 18.18 19.17 -13.86
N SER A 335 17.55 18.49 -12.90
CA SER A 335 17.38 17.03 -12.94
C SER A 335 16.47 16.58 -14.10
N LEU A 336 15.33 17.25 -14.29
CA LEU A 336 14.39 16.90 -15.36
C LEU A 336 14.96 17.17 -16.75
N HIS A 337 15.67 18.28 -16.94
CA HIS A 337 16.31 18.59 -18.23
C HIS A 337 17.50 17.67 -18.53
N GLU A 338 18.30 17.27 -17.53
CA GLU A 338 19.32 16.24 -17.71
C GLU A 338 18.67 14.91 -18.15
N SER A 339 17.56 14.53 -17.52
CA SER A 339 16.80 13.33 -17.86
C SER A 339 16.27 13.39 -19.30
N GLU A 340 15.67 14.52 -19.69
CA GLU A 340 15.19 14.80 -21.05
C GLU A 340 16.31 14.66 -22.08
N ASP A 341 17.45 15.29 -21.82
CA ASP A 341 18.64 15.26 -22.67
C ASP A 341 19.14 13.83 -22.90
N ILE A 342 19.19 13.01 -21.86
CA ILE A 342 19.61 11.59 -21.96
C ILE A 342 18.59 10.84 -22.81
N CYS A 343 17.28 10.99 -22.55
CA CYS A 343 16.22 10.33 -23.32
C CYS A 343 16.32 10.66 -24.83
N ARG A 344 16.51 11.94 -25.16
CA ARG A 344 16.63 12.39 -26.56
C ARG A 344 17.89 11.83 -27.24
N LYS A 345 19.04 11.80 -26.53
CA LYS A 345 20.32 11.29 -27.05
C LYS A 345 20.33 9.78 -27.26
N VAL A 346 19.70 9.04 -26.36
CA VAL A 346 19.68 7.55 -26.39
C VAL A 346 18.49 7.03 -27.20
N GLY A 347 17.41 7.80 -27.31
CA GLY A 347 16.19 7.41 -28.01
C GLY A 347 15.18 6.68 -27.11
N TYR A 348 15.20 6.92 -25.80
CA TYR A 348 14.23 6.39 -24.84
C TYR A 348 12.90 7.15 -24.95
N ARG A 349 11.98 6.64 -25.81
CA ARG A 349 10.73 7.34 -26.14
C ARG A 349 9.70 7.29 -25.03
N GLU A 350 9.57 6.16 -24.34
CA GLU A 350 8.61 5.99 -23.27
C GLU A 350 9.02 6.83 -22.05
N GLU A 351 10.27 6.76 -21.66
CA GLU A 351 10.82 7.58 -20.59
C GLU A 351 10.78 9.07 -20.92
N LEU A 352 10.99 9.45 -22.18
CA LEU A 352 10.85 10.85 -22.61
C LEU A 352 9.42 11.36 -22.39
N ALA A 353 8.41 10.54 -22.71
CA ALA A 353 7.02 10.92 -22.44
C ALA A 353 6.78 11.16 -20.93
N GLU A 354 7.31 10.29 -20.05
CA GLU A 354 7.21 10.44 -18.59
C GLU A 354 7.95 11.68 -18.08
N VAL A 355 9.15 11.96 -18.61
CA VAL A 355 9.92 13.16 -18.24
C VAL A 355 9.20 14.44 -18.67
N LEU A 356 8.63 14.46 -19.87
CA LEU A 356 7.83 15.60 -20.34
C LEU A 356 6.58 15.83 -19.47
N GLN A 357 5.92 14.75 -19.03
CA GLN A 357 4.82 14.80 -18.06
C GLN A 357 5.26 15.40 -16.73
N ALA A 358 6.42 14.98 -16.21
CA ALA A 358 6.98 15.54 -14.98
C ALA A 358 7.35 17.04 -15.16
N LEU A 359 7.92 17.43 -16.29
CA LEU A 359 8.18 18.84 -16.62
C LEU A 359 6.89 19.66 -16.66
N VAL A 360 5.84 19.13 -17.27
CA VAL A 360 4.51 19.78 -17.28
C VAL A 360 4.02 19.97 -15.85
N TYR A 361 4.02 18.90 -15.05
CA TYR A 361 3.54 18.95 -13.67
C TYR A 361 4.30 19.98 -12.82
N VAL A 362 5.64 19.88 -12.80
CA VAL A 362 6.49 20.79 -12.03
C VAL A 362 6.36 22.23 -12.50
N THR A 363 6.27 22.46 -13.82
CA THR A 363 6.12 23.81 -14.37
C THR A 363 4.76 24.41 -13.96
N MET A 364 3.68 23.63 -13.98
CA MET A 364 2.37 24.09 -13.49
C MET A 364 2.40 24.47 -12.01
N GLU A 365 2.98 23.61 -11.16
CA GLU A 365 3.06 23.86 -9.71
C GLU A 365 3.94 25.07 -9.35
N VAL A 366 4.96 25.36 -10.16
CA VAL A 366 5.90 26.46 -9.89
C VAL A 366 5.44 27.78 -10.54
N HIS A 367 4.98 27.74 -11.78
CA HIS A 367 4.71 28.92 -12.59
C HIS A 367 3.21 29.15 -12.90
N GLY A 368 2.35 28.19 -12.56
CA GLY A 368 0.92 28.26 -12.85
C GLY A 368 0.66 28.43 -14.36
N SER A 369 -0.34 29.22 -14.70
CA SER A 369 -0.71 29.48 -16.10
C SER A 369 0.27 30.39 -16.88
N GLN A 370 1.28 30.97 -16.22
CA GLN A 370 2.22 31.91 -16.89
C GLN A 370 3.12 31.24 -17.93
N ALA A 371 3.28 29.92 -17.87
CA ALA A 371 4.10 29.13 -18.80
C ALA A 371 3.28 28.38 -19.87
N ALA A 372 2.09 28.85 -20.21
CA ALA A 372 1.11 28.14 -21.04
C ALA A 372 1.67 27.64 -22.40
N GLU A 373 2.49 28.41 -23.11
CA GLU A 373 3.07 27.98 -24.39
C GLU A 373 4.05 26.81 -24.22
N GLN A 374 4.92 26.86 -23.21
CA GLN A 374 5.89 25.81 -22.93
C GLN A 374 5.18 24.53 -22.49
N LEU A 375 4.17 24.65 -21.62
CA LEU A 375 3.33 23.56 -21.18
C LEU A 375 2.65 22.86 -22.35
N GLN A 376 2.06 23.65 -23.26
CA GLN A 376 1.40 23.13 -24.46
C GLN A 376 2.36 22.34 -25.35
N ALA A 377 3.59 22.83 -25.56
CA ALA A 377 4.61 22.13 -26.36
C ALA A 377 4.98 20.76 -25.73
N TYR A 378 5.28 20.72 -24.42
CA TYR A 378 5.60 19.47 -23.72
C TYR A 378 4.43 18.48 -23.76
N MET A 379 3.20 18.96 -23.58
CA MET A 379 2.01 18.10 -23.60
C MET A 379 1.75 17.50 -24.98
N GLN A 380 1.87 18.31 -26.07
CA GLN A 380 1.69 17.82 -27.43
C GLN A 380 2.74 16.76 -27.79
N GLU A 381 4.00 16.97 -27.43
CA GLU A 381 5.05 15.98 -27.63
C GLU A 381 4.82 14.71 -26.82
N SER A 382 4.51 14.84 -25.53
CA SER A 382 4.20 13.70 -24.66
C SER A 382 3.02 12.88 -25.18
N LEU A 383 1.94 13.54 -25.62
CA LEU A 383 0.77 12.87 -26.20
C LEU A 383 1.12 12.13 -27.47
N ALA A 384 1.91 12.74 -28.37
CA ALA A 384 2.35 12.10 -29.62
C ALA A 384 3.24 10.87 -29.38
N LEU A 385 4.05 10.88 -28.32
CA LEU A 385 4.86 9.74 -27.89
C LEU A 385 3.97 8.65 -27.27
N SER A 386 3.06 9.03 -26.37
CA SER A 386 2.17 8.13 -25.64
C SER A 386 1.18 7.39 -26.56
N GLN A 387 0.66 8.05 -27.61
CA GLN A 387 -0.21 7.41 -28.61
C GLN A 387 0.48 6.30 -29.42
N ARG A 388 1.80 6.26 -29.43
CA ARG A 388 2.60 5.22 -30.08
C ARG A 388 3.11 4.16 -29.12
N SER A 389 2.86 4.33 -27.83
CA SER A 389 3.24 3.36 -26.80
C SER A 389 2.27 2.17 -26.81
N VAL A 390 2.79 1.01 -26.43
CA VAL A 390 1.97 -0.16 -26.12
C VAL A 390 1.35 -0.10 -24.73
N ASP A 391 1.81 0.83 -23.89
CA ASP A 391 1.29 1.09 -22.55
C ASP A 391 -0.06 1.83 -22.64
N PRO A 392 -1.19 1.19 -22.28
CA PRO A 392 -2.50 1.82 -22.34
C PRO A 392 -2.64 3.03 -21.40
N GLU A 393 -1.81 3.10 -20.35
CA GLU A 393 -1.84 4.23 -19.41
C GLU A 393 -1.08 5.45 -19.88
N ALA A 394 -0.15 5.29 -20.81
CA ALA A 394 0.68 6.41 -21.25
C ALA A 394 -0.16 7.59 -21.78
N ALA A 395 -1.19 7.30 -22.58
CA ALA A 395 -2.12 8.31 -23.09
C ALA A 395 -3.02 8.87 -21.97
N VAL A 396 -3.50 7.98 -21.08
CA VAL A 396 -4.37 8.34 -19.95
C VAL A 396 -3.66 9.31 -19.00
N ARG A 397 -2.39 9.05 -18.65
CA ARG A 397 -1.59 9.97 -17.83
C ARG A 397 -1.43 11.36 -18.46
N THR A 398 -1.22 11.41 -19.79
CA THR A 398 -1.09 12.70 -20.48
C THR A 398 -2.43 13.45 -20.51
N GLU A 399 -3.54 12.75 -20.72
CA GLU A 399 -4.88 13.34 -20.68
C GLU A 399 -5.25 13.85 -19.27
N GLY A 400 -4.80 13.17 -18.21
CA GLY A 400 -4.95 13.63 -16.82
C GLY A 400 -4.25 14.97 -16.56
N LEU A 401 -3.12 15.22 -17.21
CA LEU A 401 -2.45 16.52 -17.15
C LEU A 401 -3.24 17.62 -17.88
N LEU A 402 -4.04 17.30 -18.91
CA LEU A 402 -4.95 18.27 -19.55
C LEU A 402 -6.02 18.74 -18.56
N ALA A 403 -6.58 17.82 -17.78
CA ALA A 403 -7.53 18.17 -16.71
C ALA A 403 -6.90 19.16 -15.70
N ARG A 404 -5.68 18.87 -15.27
CA ARG A 404 -4.94 19.73 -14.33
C ARG A 404 -4.58 21.09 -14.95
N LEU A 405 -4.18 21.13 -16.21
CA LEU A 405 -3.91 22.38 -16.90
C LEU A 405 -5.17 23.25 -17.02
N ALA A 406 -6.30 22.67 -17.42
CA ALA A 406 -7.58 23.35 -17.48
C ALA A 406 -7.97 23.93 -16.10
N PHE A 407 -7.74 23.17 -15.03
CA PHE A 407 -7.95 23.64 -13.65
C PHE A 407 -7.10 24.88 -13.33
N PHE A 408 -5.79 24.86 -13.61
CA PHE A 408 -4.91 26.01 -13.39
C PHE A 408 -5.23 27.23 -14.28
N GLN A 409 -5.82 27.00 -15.43
CA GLN A 409 -6.28 28.07 -16.34
C GLN A 409 -7.64 28.65 -15.91
N GLY A 410 -8.29 28.05 -14.91
CA GLY A 410 -9.61 28.46 -14.44
C GLY A 410 -10.77 27.93 -15.32
N ASP A 411 -10.49 27.08 -16.30
CA ASP A 411 -11.53 26.38 -17.08
C ASP A 411 -12.00 25.13 -16.32
N LEU A 412 -12.76 25.38 -15.25
CA LEU A 412 -13.21 24.34 -14.35
C LEU A 412 -14.19 23.35 -14.99
N ALA A 413 -14.89 23.77 -16.05
CA ALA A 413 -15.80 22.89 -16.79
C ALA A 413 -15.03 21.85 -17.62
N GLU A 414 -13.99 22.27 -18.32
CA GLU A 414 -13.13 21.38 -19.10
C GLU A 414 -12.27 20.49 -18.18
N ALA A 415 -11.78 21.06 -17.07
CA ALA A 415 -11.07 20.30 -16.03
C ALA A 415 -11.92 19.13 -15.51
N ARG A 416 -13.18 19.39 -15.18
CA ARG A 416 -14.12 18.37 -14.71
C ARG A 416 -14.40 17.31 -15.77
N LYS A 417 -14.68 17.70 -17.00
CA LYS A 417 -14.95 16.76 -18.10
C LYS A 417 -13.79 15.79 -18.33
N HIS A 418 -12.55 16.28 -18.30
CA HIS A 418 -11.37 15.41 -18.40
C HIS A 418 -11.20 14.52 -17.17
N ALA A 419 -11.46 15.05 -15.96
CA ALA A 419 -11.39 14.26 -14.73
C ALA A 419 -12.39 13.10 -14.71
N ASP A 420 -13.66 13.35 -15.11
CA ASP A 420 -14.69 12.30 -15.21
C ASP A 420 -14.26 11.18 -16.17
N LEU A 421 -13.73 11.54 -17.36
CA LEU A 421 -13.25 10.57 -18.34
C LEU A 421 -12.08 9.73 -17.80
N MET A 422 -11.15 10.36 -17.08
CA MET A 422 -9.98 9.68 -16.50
C MET A 422 -10.36 8.79 -15.36
N LEU A 423 -11.30 9.23 -14.52
CA LEU A 423 -11.80 8.46 -13.38
C LEU A 423 -12.31 7.08 -13.81
N ASP A 424 -13.14 7.01 -14.87
CA ASP A 424 -13.64 5.74 -15.39
C ASP A 424 -12.51 4.84 -15.90
N ARG A 425 -11.54 5.41 -16.62
CA ARG A 425 -10.40 4.65 -17.13
C ARG A 425 -9.49 4.12 -16.01
N HIS A 426 -9.20 4.93 -14.99
CA HIS A 426 -8.39 4.46 -13.86
C HIS A 426 -9.10 3.39 -13.04
N ARG A 427 -10.43 3.47 -12.89
CA ARG A 427 -11.24 2.39 -12.30
C ARG A 427 -11.14 1.09 -13.10
N GLU A 428 -11.26 1.16 -14.42
CA GLU A 428 -11.09 -0.01 -15.31
C GLU A 428 -9.68 -0.62 -15.21
N MET A 429 -8.67 0.18 -14.93
CA MET A 429 -7.28 -0.26 -14.79
C MET A 429 -6.91 -0.70 -13.37
N GLY A 430 -7.80 -0.50 -12.39
CA GLY A 430 -7.55 -0.82 -10.98
C GLY A 430 -6.50 0.11 -10.32
N ASP A 431 -6.31 1.32 -10.83
CA ASP A 431 -5.38 2.31 -10.28
C ASP A 431 -6.08 3.20 -9.24
N GLN A 432 -6.19 2.70 -8.01
CA GLN A 432 -6.89 3.39 -6.92
C GLN A 432 -6.24 4.72 -6.55
N LEU A 433 -4.91 4.84 -6.62
CA LEU A 433 -4.22 6.10 -6.34
C LEU A 433 -4.64 7.21 -7.31
N ALA A 434 -4.66 6.90 -8.60
CA ALA A 434 -5.10 7.84 -9.61
C ALA A 434 -6.59 8.17 -9.50
N VAL A 435 -7.43 7.20 -9.12
CA VAL A 435 -8.86 7.43 -8.81
C VAL A 435 -9.00 8.48 -7.72
N THR A 436 -8.33 8.32 -6.59
CA THR A 436 -8.37 9.25 -5.45
C THR A 436 -7.86 10.65 -5.81
N ASP A 437 -6.79 10.75 -6.62
CA ASP A 437 -6.25 12.04 -7.09
C ASP A 437 -7.26 12.79 -7.98
N HIS A 438 -7.89 12.10 -8.94
CA HIS A 438 -8.89 12.69 -9.82
C HIS A 438 -10.17 13.11 -9.08
N GLN A 439 -10.66 12.31 -8.14
CA GLN A 439 -11.77 12.69 -7.28
C GLN A 439 -11.44 13.92 -6.43
N SER A 440 -10.22 14.02 -5.91
CA SER A 440 -9.75 15.20 -5.18
C SER A 440 -9.74 16.44 -6.07
N MET A 441 -9.28 16.33 -7.34
CA MET A 441 -9.31 17.42 -8.30
C MET A 441 -10.74 17.86 -8.65
N MET A 442 -11.68 16.91 -8.77
CA MET A 442 -13.11 17.24 -8.95
C MET A 442 -13.65 18.00 -7.73
N ALA A 443 -13.29 17.59 -6.52
CA ALA A 443 -13.68 18.29 -5.28
C ALA A 443 -13.13 19.72 -5.25
N HIS A 444 -11.86 19.92 -5.64
CA HIS A 444 -11.25 21.26 -5.74
C HIS A 444 -11.98 22.13 -6.77
N SER A 445 -12.31 21.57 -7.94
CA SER A 445 -13.08 22.29 -8.97
C SER A 445 -14.48 22.67 -8.48
N ALA A 446 -15.21 21.76 -7.84
CA ALA A 446 -16.52 22.04 -7.26
C ALA A 446 -16.45 23.15 -6.19
N ARG A 447 -15.42 23.11 -5.31
CA ARG A 447 -15.19 24.14 -4.29
C ARG A 447 -14.97 25.51 -4.91
N GLN A 448 -14.11 25.61 -5.94
CA GLN A 448 -13.84 26.89 -6.59
C GLN A 448 -15.04 27.44 -7.37
N LEU A 449 -15.94 26.57 -7.85
CA LEU A 449 -17.23 26.96 -8.43
C LEU A 449 -18.29 27.38 -7.39
N GLY A 450 -18.00 27.22 -6.10
CA GLY A 450 -18.96 27.47 -5.01
C GLY A 450 -19.97 26.35 -4.78
N ASN A 451 -19.80 25.19 -5.43
CA ASN A 451 -20.63 23.99 -5.26
C ASN A 451 -20.22 23.23 -3.99
N PHE A 452 -20.36 23.87 -2.82
CA PHE A 452 -19.79 23.36 -1.57
C PHE A 452 -20.33 22.02 -1.13
N GLU A 453 -21.61 21.71 -1.38
CA GLU A 453 -22.20 20.42 -1.00
C GLU A 453 -21.56 19.25 -1.78
N GLU A 454 -21.37 19.43 -3.08
CA GLU A 454 -20.68 18.47 -3.92
C GLU A 454 -19.20 18.31 -3.51
N ALA A 455 -18.52 19.44 -3.28
CA ALA A 455 -17.13 19.42 -2.84
C ALA A 455 -16.95 18.67 -1.51
N LEU A 456 -17.82 18.93 -0.53
CA LEU A 456 -17.80 18.26 0.76
C LEU A 456 -18.08 16.76 0.64
N ALA A 457 -19.00 16.35 -0.25
CA ALA A 457 -19.27 14.93 -0.49
C ALA A 457 -18.02 14.20 -0.99
N LEU A 458 -17.34 14.77 -2.00
CA LEU A 458 -16.12 14.21 -2.56
C LEU A 458 -14.95 14.25 -1.55
N TYR A 459 -14.77 15.34 -0.80
CA TYR A 459 -13.72 15.41 0.22
C TYR A 459 -13.93 14.42 1.37
N ARG A 460 -15.19 14.10 1.74
CA ARG A 460 -15.47 13.07 2.75
C ARG A 460 -14.99 11.67 2.33
N GLU A 461 -15.10 11.36 1.05
CA GLU A 461 -14.60 10.10 0.50
C GLU A 461 -13.07 10.13 0.43
N THR A 462 -12.52 11.12 -0.26
CA THR A 462 -11.10 11.15 -0.60
C THR A 462 -10.19 11.38 0.62
N ILE A 463 -10.62 12.08 1.68
CA ILE A 463 -9.79 12.28 2.88
C ILE A 463 -9.54 10.95 3.61
N GLN A 464 -10.52 10.05 3.63
CA GLN A 464 -10.38 8.72 4.22
C GLN A 464 -9.44 7.85 3.39
N GLU A 465 -9.58 7.89 2.06
CA GLU A 465 -8.67 7.18 1.14
C GLU A 465 -7.23 7.69 1.27
N TRP A 466 -7.01 9.02 1.32
CA TRP A 466 -5.68 9.58 1.55
C TRP A 466 -5.09 9.22 2.92
N GLN A 467 -5.93 9.07 3.94
CA GLN A 467 -5.52 8.57 5.25
C GLN A 467 -5.06 7.11 5.17
N GLU A 468 -5.81 6.25 4.49
CA GLU A 468 -5.47 4.84 4.28
C GLU A 468 -4.18 4.68 3.47
N ILE A 469 -4.00 5.48 2.43
CA ILE A 469 -2.77 5.58 1.63
C ILE A 469 -1.58 6.04 2.49
N GLY A 470 -1.83 6.81 3.55
CA GLY A 470 -0.81 7.41 4.40
C GLY A 470 -0.22 8.69 3.82
N HIS A 471 -0.90 9.33 2.85
CA HIS A 471 -0.43 10.57 2.21
C HIS A 471 -0.80 11.80 3.05
N ARG A 472 -0.01 12.06 4.10
CA ARG A 472 -0.28 13.13 5.09
C ARG A 472 -0.39 14.53 4.47
N GLY A 473 0.38 14.82 3.42
CA GLY A 473 0.32 16.10 2.72
C GLY A 473 -1.03 16.34 2.03
N ALA A 474 -1.61 15.30 1.39
CA ALA A 474 -2.92 15.37 0.77
C ALA A 474 -4.03 15.51 1.83
N VAL A 475 -3.93 14.78 2.95
CA VAL A 475 -4.85 14.97 4.09
C VAL A 475 -4.79 16.41 4.60
N ALA A 476 -3.59 16.97 4.81
CA ALA A 476 -3.43 18.35 5.26
C ALA A 476 -4.07 19.34 4.27
N HIS A 477 -3.84 19.16 2.97
CA HIS A 477 -4.44 20.01 1.95
C HIS A 477 -5.99 19.91 1.95
N GLN A 478 -6.53 18.71 2.12
CA GLN A 478 -7.99 18.58 2.21
C GLN A 478 -8.57 19.20 3.48
N LEU A 479 -7.87 19.13 4.63
CA LEU A 479 -8.27 19.85 5.84
C LEU A 479 -8.29 21.39 5.60
N GLU A 480 -7.33 21.92 4.84
CA GLU A 480 -7.35 23.31 4.38
C GLU A 480 -8.58 23.61 3.52
N CYS A 481 -8.93 22.72 2.58
CA CYS A 481 -10.12 22.89 1.74
C CYS A 481 -11.42 22.84 2.54
N PHE A 482 -11.54 21.98 3.55
CA PHE A 482 -12.65 22.01 4.50
C PHE A 482 -12.72 23.35 5.27
N ALA A 483 -11.56 23.88 5.68
CA ALA A 483 -11.49 25.19 6.35
C ALA A 483 -11.91 26.34 5.43
N PHE A 484 -11.52 26.32 4.16
CA PHE A 484 -11.92 27.34 3.18
C PHE A 484 -13.43 27.34 2.94
N ILE A 485 -14.05 26.15 2.87
CA ILE A 485 -15.51 26.03 2.79
C ILE A 485 -16.19 26.53 4.09
N ALA A 486 -15.65 26.17 5.26
CA ALA A 486 -16.17 26.63 6.55
C ALA A 486 -16.12 28.17 6.63
N ARG A 487 -15.02 28.79 6.21
CA ARG A 487 -14.91 30.25 6.16
C ARG A 487 -15.94 30.86 5.19
N ALA A 488 -16.12 30.27 4.01
CA ALA A 488 -17.10 30.74 3.04
C ALA A 488 -18.55 30.62 3.55
N LYS A 489 -18.81 29.68 4.47
CA LYS A 489 -20.09 29.51 5.18
C LYS A 489 -20.17 30.34 6.48
N GLU A 490 -19.23 31.26 6.72
CA GLU A 490 -19.14 32.11 7.93
C GLU A 490 -18.88 31.33 9.23
N GLU A 491 -18.39 30.08 9.16
CA GLU A 491 -18.01 29.25 10.30
C GLU A 491 -16.56 29.49 10.72
N GLY A 492 -16.22 30.72 11.12
CA GLY A 492 -14.83 31.17 11.33
C GLY A 492 -14.07 30.35 12.39
N GLU A 493 -14.75 29.94 13.50
CA GLU A 493 -14.12 29.12 14.55
C GLU A 493 -13.67 27.75 14.01
N ARG A 494 -14.53 27.12 13.21
CA ARG A 494 -14.23 25.84 12.56
C ARG A 494 -13.07 25.98 11.57
N ALA A 495 -13.09 27.04 10.76
CA ALA A 495 -12.04 27.32 9.80
C ALA A 495 -10.68 27.49 10.48
N ALA A 496 -10.60 28.24 11.59
CA ALA A 496 -9.36 28.46 12.34
C ALA A 496 -8.78 27.14 12.88
N LYS A 497 -9.60 26.29 13.48
CA LYS A 497 -9.16 24.99 14.01
C LYS A 497 -8.65 24.06 12.91
N LEU A 498 -9.36 23.96 11.78
CA LEU A 498 -8.98 23.10 10.66
C LEU A 498 -7.69 23.59 9.98
N MET A 499 -7.53 24.91 9.76
CA MET A 499 -6.29 25.45 9.19
C MET A 499 -5.09 25.17 10.09
N SER A 500 -5.27 25.33 11.40
CA SER A 500 -4.20 25.07 12.37
C SER A 500 -3.84 23.58 12.47
N ALA A 501 -4.84 22.70 12.44
CA ALA A 501 -4.59 21.25 12.41
C ALA A 501 -3.86 20.82 11.13
N ALA A 502 -4.22 21.40 9.98
CA ALA A 502 -3.51 21.17 8.72
C ALA A 502 -2.05 21.65 8.78
N GLU A 503 -1.79 22.81 9.38
CA GLU A 503 -0.43 23.33 9.60
C GLU A 503 0.40 22.38 10.44
N ALA A 504 -0.13 21.93 11.60
CA ALA A 504 0.55 20.98 12.48
C ALA A 504 0.87 19.65 11.75
N LEU A 505 -0.06 19.18 10.91
CA LEU A 505 0.14 17.95 10.14
C LEU A 505 1.24 18.12 9.06
N ARG A 506 1.28 19.27 8.37
CA ARG A 506 2.34 19.59 7.39
C ARG A 506 3.72 19.69 8.05
N GLU A 507 3.81 20.35 9.21
CA GLU A 507 5.06 20.43 9.99
C GLU A 507 5.54 19.04 10.41
N ALA A 508 4.64 18.21 10.97
CA ALA A 508 4.98 16.85 11.43
C ALA A 508 5.38 15.91 10.29
N SER A 509 4.85 16.14 9.08
CA SER A 509 5.14 15.30 7.89
C SER A 509 6.23 15.88 6.99
N SER A 510 6.77 17.07 7.29
CA SER A 510 7.70 17.79 6.41
C SER A 510 7.16 17.93 4.97
N SER A 511 5.86 18.20 4.85
CA SER A 511 5.14 18.33 3.58
C SER A 511 4.75 19.81 3.34
N PRO A 512 5.66 20.64 2.78
CA PRO A 512 5.38 22.05 2.55
C PRO A 512 4.29 22.20 1.48
N ARG A 513 3.61 23.35 1.52
CA ARG A 513 2.67 23.76 0.46
C ARG A 513 3.43 24.04 -0.83
N THR A 514 2.83 23.65 -1.95
CA THR A 514 3.30 24.13 -3.25
C THR A 514 3.15 25.66 -3.34
N PRO A 515 3.86 26.35 -4.25
CA PRO A 515 3.71 27.79 -4.42
C PRO A 515 2.25 28.24 -4.65
N GLN A 516 1.46 27.45 -5.38
CA GLN A 516 0.07 27.78 -5.66
C GLN A 516 -0.82 27.57 -4.42
N GLU A 517 -0.68 26.45 -3.71
CA GLU A 517 -1.38 26.22 -2.44
C GLU A 517 -1.07 27.30 -1.41
N ARG A 518 0.18 27.79 -1.37
CA ARG A 518 0.59 28.84 -0.44
C ARG A 518 -0.14 30.16 -0.70
N ILE A 519 -0.28 30.57 -1.96
CA ILE A 519 -0.98 31.79 -2.34
C ILE A 519 -2.44 31.73 -1.84
N GLU A 520 -3.14 30.62 -2.08
CA GLU A 520 -4.51 30.44 -1.65
C GLU A 520 -4.60 30.43 -0.12
N TYR A 521 -3.75 29.64 0.54
CA TYR A 521 -3.72 29.51 2.00
C TYR A 521 -3.49 30.85 2.70
N ASP A 522 -2.49 31.62 2.26
CA ASP A 522 -2.14 32.92 2.86
C ASP A 522 -3.32 33.90 2.72
N THR A 523 -3.98 33.93 1.55
CA THR A 523 -5.17 34.74 1.30
C THR A 523 -6.33 34.40 2.26
N GLU A 524 -6.59 33.11 2.42
CA GLU A 524 -7.66 32.61 3.29
C GLU A 524 -7.36 32.85 4.78
N LEU A 525 -6.10 32.67 5.19
CA LEU A 525 -5.66 32.91 6.56
C LEU A 525 -5.74 34.39 6.94
N ASP A 526 -5.30 35.29 6.05
CA ASP A 526 -5.38 36.74 6.29
C ASP A 526 -6.83 37.21 6.41
N SER A 527 -7.71 36.70 5.54
CA SER A 527 -9.14 36.98 5.60
C SER A 527 -9.78 36.49 6.91
N LEU A 528 -9.40 35.29 7.37
CA LEU A 528 -9.90 34.71 8.61
C LEU A 528 -9.45 35.53 9.83
N ARG A 529 -8.17 35.92 9.88
CA ARG A 529 -7.62 36.77 10.98
C ARG A 529 -8.28 38.14 11.02
N ALA A 530 -8.54 38.76 9.87
CA ALA A 530 -9.20 40.05 9.82
C ALA A 530 -10.65 40.02 10.33
N GLY A 531 -11.31 38.86 10.26
CA GLY A 531 -12.70 38.65 10.68
C GLY A 531 -12.90 38.23 12.14
N MET A 532 -11.82 38.02 12.93
CA MET A 532 -11.90 37.47 14.28
C MET A 532 -11.15 38.32 15.30
N ASP A 533 -11.57 38.25 16.59
CA ASP A 533 -10.79 38.78 17.70
C ASP A 533 -9.48 37.99 17.87
N GLU A 534 -8.34 38.70 18.07
CA GLU A 534 -7.03 38.07 18.10
C GLU A 534 -6.84 37.07 19.27
N LYS A 535 -7.48 37.29 20.41
CA LYS A 535 -7.44 36.34 21.52
C LYS A 535 -8.24 35.08 21.21
N ALA A 536 -9.43 35.25 20.62
CA ALA A 536 -10.25 34.12 20.16
C ALA A 536 -9.51 33.31 19.09
N PHE A 537 -8.94 33.98 18.09
CA PHE A 537 -8.14 33.33 17.06
C PHE A 537 -6.99 32.51 17.64
N THR A 538 -6.21 33.11 18.56
CA THR A 538 -5.05 32.43 19.20
C THR A 538 -5.48 31.17 19.96
N SER A 539 -6.61 31.23 20.69
CA SER A 539 -7.13 30.08 21.42
C SER A 539 -7.56 28.95 20.49
N LEU A 540 -8.35 29.27 19.46
CA LEU A 540 -8.84 28.31 18.47
C LEU A 540 -7.70 27.69 17.67
N TRP A 541 -6.67 28.49 17.34
CA TRP A 541 -5.48 28.03 16.67
C TRP A 541 -4.70 27.02 17.52
N ALA A 542 -4.52 27.29 18.82
CA ALA A 542 -3.87 26.36 19.74
C ALA A 542 -4.65 25.04 19.89
N GLU A 543 -5.99 25.11 19.94
CA GLU A 543 -6.84 23.92 19.96
C GLU A 543 -6.65 23.06 18.69
N GLY A 544 -6.72 23.67 17.51
CA GLY A 544 -6.50 22.98 16.23
C GLY A 544 -5.10 22.36 16.14
N HIS A 545 -4.06 23.10 16.53
CA HIS A 545 -2.67 22.64 16.50
C HIS A 545 -2.40 21.42 17.40
N SER A 546 -3.20 21.23 18.44
CA SER A 546 -3.10 20.08 19.35
C SER A 546 -3.75 18.79 18.83
N MET A 547 -4.51 18.86 17.75
CA MET A 547 -5.18 17.68 17.18
C MET A 547 -4.16 16.78 16.47
N ASN A 548 -4.29 15.47 16.69
CA ASN A 548 -3.62 14.51 15.81
C ASN A 548 -4.41 14.37 14.48
N MET A 549 -3.87 13.65 13.51
CA MET A 549 -4.48 13.50 12.19
C MET A 549 -5.89 12.91 12.25
N GLU A 550 -6.11 11.86 13.04
CA GLU A 550 -7.39 11.19 13.20
C GLU A 550 -8.43 12.14 13.80
N GLN A 551 -8.05 12.90 14.83
CA GLN A 551 -8.93 13.91 15.46
C GLN A 551 -9.29 15.05 14.50
N ALA A 552 -8.32 15.49 13.69
CA ALA A 552 -8.56 16.55 12.70
C ALA A 552 -9.51 16.09 11.58
N ILE A 553 -9.36 14.85 11.10
CA ILE A 553 -10.26 14.24 10.12
C ILE A 553 -11.66 14.08 10.72
N GLU A 554 -11.78 13.51 11.90
CA GLU A 554 -13.07 13.36 12.60
C GLU A 554 -13.77 14.72 12.77
N TYR A 555 -13.01 15.75 13.17
CA TYR A 555 -13.54 17.11 13.30
C TYR A 555 -13.98 17.69 11.95
N ALA A 556 -13.23 17.44 10.86
CA ALA A 556 -13.60 17.87 9.52
C ALA A 556 -14.88 17.18 9.01
N LEU A 557 -15.08 15.91 9.37
CA LEU A 557 -16.23 15.10 8.93
C LEU A 557 -17.50 15.34 9.76
N THR A 558 -17.38 15.90 10.97
CA THR A 558 -18.53 16.19 11.83
C THR A 558 -19.34 17.35 11.24
N GLU A 559 -20.64 17.14 10.99
CA GLU A 559 -21.54 18.22 10.57
C GLU A 559 -21.88 19.12 11.76
N ASN A 560 -21.77 20.44 11.59
CA ASN A 560 -22.31 21.37 12.55
C ASN A 560 -23.85 21.27 12.50
N THR A 561 -24.45 20.53 13.43
CA THR A 561 -25.89 20.58 13.72
C THR A 561 -26.16 21.84 14.52
N SER A 562 -26.15 23.01 13.87
CA SER A 562 -26.64 24.25 14.47
C SER A 562 -27.75 24.84 13.62
#